data_cbe042a8e5ec10378c153a5d70ee2513
#
_entry.id   cbe042a8e5ec10378c153a5d70ee2513
#
_cell.length_a   1.000
_cell.length_b   1.000
_cell.length_c   1.000
_cell.angle_alpha   90.00
_cell.angle_beta   90.00
_cell.angle_gamma   90.00
#
_symmetry.space_group_name_H-M   'P 1'
#
loop_
_entity.id
_entity.type
_entity.pdbx_description
1 polymer ?
#
loop_
_entity_poly.entity_id
_entity_poly.type
_entity_poly.pdbx_seq_one_letter_code
_entity_poly.pdbx_strand_id
1 'polypeptide(L)'
;LWYDIRFDEDIPVSRAQEGIATLPGVAHVQPVYRIEPLDQGGGVPAEMVYTPAALGASRPLEAPFNDPSLGMQWHYNNPGTMRRSVEGADINLFEAWKTTAGDPAVIVAVMDGGVQWDHPDLAANMWVNEAELNGAEGVDDDGNGYEDDVYGWNTMRWSGELAPNSHGTHVAGTVAAVNNNGIGGCGVAGGTGNGDGVRIMSCQIFDTE
;
A
#
# COMPACT_ATOMS: atom_id res chain seq x y z
N LEU A 1 14.44 -12.99 -24.88
CA LEU A 1 13.27 -12.33 -25.46
C LEU A 1 12.01 -12.95 -24.89
N TRP A 2 11.06 -12.12 -24.50
CA TRP A 2 9.73 -12.52 -24.06
C TRP A 2 8.71 -12.22 -25.14
N TYR A 3 7.69 -13.06 -25.28
CA TYR A 3 6.62 -12.90 -26.26
C TYR A 3 5.28 -13.13 -25.58
N ASP A 4 4.32 -12.25 -25.81
CA ASP A 4 2.91 -12.47 -25.49
C ASP A 4 2.26 -13.28 -26.58
N ILE A 5 1.65 -14.40 -26.22
CA ILE A 5 0.90 -15.25 -27.14
C ILE A 5 -0.56 -15.23 -26.71
N ARG A 6 -1.42 -14.76 -27.62
CA ARG A 6 -2.87 -14.80 -27.46
C ARG A 6 -3.43 -16.00 -28.25
N PHE A 7 -4.39 -16.66 -27.66
CA PHE A 7 -5.05 -17.83 -28.27
C PHE A 7 -6.57 -17.75 -28.02
N ASP A 8 -7.35 -18.56 -28.77
CA ASP A 8 -8.81 -18.56 -28.63
C ASP A 8 -9.27 -18.97 -27.24
N GLU A 9 -10.32 -18.31 -26.76
CA GLU A 9 -10.88 -18.53 -25.41
C GLU A 9 -11.38 -19.95 -25.16
N ASP A 10 -11.66 -20.72 -26.23
CA ASP A 10 -12.08 -22.10 -26.16
C ASP A 10 -10.96 -23.10 -25.78
N ILE A 11 -9.71 -22.63 -25.74
CA ILE A 11 -8.57 -23.49 -25.39
C ILE A 11 -8.24 -23.28 -23.91
N PRO A 12 -8.29 -24.31 -23.07
CA PRO A 12 -7.84 -24.19 -21.67
C PRO A 12 -6.40 -23.72 -21.59
N VAL A 13 -6.12 -22.76 -20.70
CA VAL A 13 -4.79 -22.16 -20.49
C VAL A 13 -3.72 -23.23 -20.25
N SER A 14 -4.00 -24.26 -19.46
CA SER A 14 -3.08 -25.38 -19.22
C SER A 14 -2.67 -26.10 -20.51
N ARG A 15 -3.63 -26.32 -21.41
CA ARG A 15 -3.37 -26.99 -22.70
C ARG A 15 -2.54 -26.13 -23.65
N ALA A 16 -2.79 -24.80 -23.64
CA ALA A 16 -1.99 -23.85 -24.40
C ALA A 16 -0.55 -23.80 -23.88
N GLN A 17 -0.37 -23.76 -22.54
CA GLN A 17 0.95 -23.80 -21.91
C GLN A 17 1.73 -25.07 -22.27
N GLU A 18 1.11 -26.24 -22.15
CA GLU A 18 1.73 -27.52 -22.53
C GLU A 18 2.17 -27.53 -23.99
N GLY A 19 1.30 -27.07 -24.90
CA GLY A 19 1.61 -27.01 -26.34
C GLY A 19 2.77 -26.07 -26.65
N ILE A 20 2.80 -24.87 -26.05
CA ILE A 20 3.85 -23.88 -26.28
C ILE A 20 5.19 -24.33 -25.66
N ALA A 21 5.15 -24.95 -24.49
CA ALA A 21 6.36 -25.43 -23.79
C ALA A 21 7.14 -26.50 -24.59
N THR A 22 6.49 -27.17 -25.53
CA THR A 22 7.14 -28.18 -26.37
C THR A 22 7.84 -27.60 -27.62
N LEU A 23 7.65 -26.31 -27.90
CA LEU A 23 8.24 -25.69 -29.09
C LEU A 23 9.75 -25.47 -28.92
N PRO A 24 10.53 -25.71 -29.98
CA PRO A 24 11.97 -25.47 -29.95
C PRO A 24 12.32 -24.02 -29.60
N GLY A 25 13.23 -23.82 -28.67
CA GLY A 25 13.69 -22.50 -28.24
C GLY A 25 12.85 -21.83 -27.13
N VAL A 26 11.76 -22.47 -26.69
CA VAL A 26 10.98 -22.02 -25.54
C VAL A 26 11.62 -22.55 -24.25
N ALA A 27 12.09 -21.65 -23.40
CA ALA A 27 12.70 -21.99 -22.12
C ALA A 27 11.71 -22.00 -20.96
N HIS A 28 10.70 -21.16 -21.02
CA HIS A 28 9.70 -21.02 -19.97
C HIS A 28 8.37 -20.50 -20.57
N VAL A 29 7.25 -20.96 -20.01
CA VAL A 29 5.89 -20.52 -20.35
C VAL A 29 5.13 -20.27 -19.06
N GLN A 30 4.54 -19.08 -18.95
CA GLN A 30 3.67 -18.74 -17.83
C GLN A 30 2.42 -18.03 -18.36
N PRO A 31 1.25 -18.21 -17.70
CA PRO A 31 0.08 -17.43 -18.05
C PRO A 31 0.26 -15.97 -17.62
N VAL A 32 -0.23 -15.06 -18.46
CA VAL A 32 -0.44 -13.67 -18.06
C VAL A 32 -1.87 -13.55 -17.58
N TYR A 33 -2.04 -13.34 -16.29
CA TYR A 33 -3.36 -13.14 -15.71
C TYR A 33 -3.77 -11.68 -15.79
N ARG A 34 -5.04 -11.42 -16.09
CA ARG A 34 -5.61 -10.10 -15.85
C ARG A 34 -5.71 -9.90 -14.35
N ILE A 35 -5.02 -8.89 -13.85
CA ILE A 35 -5.11 -8.50 -12.45
C ILE A 35 -6.29 -7.53 -12.34
N GLU A 36 -7.24 -7.85 -11.48
CA GLU A 36 -8.37 -6.98 -11.15
C GLU A 36 -8.31 -6.64 -9.67
N PRO A 37 -8.57 -5.37 -9.28
CA PRO A 37 -8.66 -5.01 -7.87
C PRO A 37 -9.72 -5.86 -7.16
N LEU A 38 -9.42 -6.34 -5.96
CA LEU A 38 -10.36 -7.12 -5.15
C LEU A 38 -11.59 -6.31 -4.70
N ASP A 39 -11.51 -5.00 -4.82
CA ASP A 39 -12.53 -4.05 -4.34
C ASP A 39 -13.51 -3.62 -5.44
N GLN A 40 -14.00 -4.57 -6.22
CA GLN A 40 -15.11 -4.32 -7.14
C GLN A 40 -16.45 -4.36 -6.38
N GLY A 41 -16.81 -3.27 -5.70
CA GLY A 41 -18.19 -2.97 -5.35
C GLY A 41 -18.73 -3.51 -4.03
N GLY A 42 -17.89 -3.82 -3.07
CA GLY A 42 -18.31 -4.03 -1.70
C GLY A 42 -18.21 -2.75 -0.89
N GLY A 43 -19.14 -1.84 -1.04
CA GLY A 43 -19.24 -0.71 -0.10
C GLY A 43 -19.29 -1.26 1.32
N VAL A 44 -18.44 -0.75 2.20
CA VAL A 44 -18.50 -1.03 3.65
C VAL A 44 -19.96 -0.81 4.06
N PRO A 45 -20.63 -1.79 4.68
CA PRO A 45 -22.02 -1.58 5.11
C PRO A 45 -22.07 -0.31 5.96
N ALA A 46 -22.97 0.62 5.61
CA ALA A 46 -23.14 1.91 6.27
C ALA A 46 -23.51 1.82 7.77
N GLU A 47 -23.48 0.64 8.36
CA GLU A 47 -23.80 0.36 9.76
C GLU A 47 -22.60 0.31 10.71
N MET A 48 -21.37 0.56 10.25
CA MET A 48 -20.26 0.85 11.16
C MET A 48 -20.28 2.33 11.56
N VAL A 49 -21.40 2.80 12.08
CA VAL A 49 -21.43 4.11 12.74
C VAL A 49 -20.76 3.94 14.10
N TYR A 50 -19.51 4.35 14.16
CA TYR A 50 -18.80 4.55 15.40
C TYR A 50 -19.53 5.65 16.20
N THR A 51 -20.21 5.28 17.27
CA THR A 51 -20.73 6.23 18.24
C THR A 51 -19.72 6.35 19.37
N PRO A 52 -19.11 7.54 19.56
CA PRO A 52 -18.16 7.78 20.65
C PRO A 52 -18.70 7.48 22.07
N ALA A 53 -20.02 7.34 22.21
CA ALA A 53 -20.70 7.05 23.49
C ALA A 53 -20.53 5.61 24.00
N ALA A 54 -19.91 4.70 23.24
CA ALA A 54 -19.66 3.33 23.68
C ALA A 54 -18.32 3.15 24.43
N LEU A 55 -17.57 4.22 24.69
CA LEU A 55 -16.38 4.22 25.53
C LEU A 55 -16.77 4.14 27.02
N GLY A 56 -17.51 3.10 27.40
CA GLY A 56 -17.68 2.71 28.78
C GLY A 56 -16.34 2.29 29.35
N ALA A 57 -15.95 2.94 30.44
CA ALA A 57 -14.72 2.88 31.18
C ALA A 57 -14.12 1.46 31.39
N SER A 58 -13.47 0.94 30.39
CA SER A 58 -12.53 -0.16 30.53
C SER A 58 -11.17 0.33 30.05
N ARG A 59 -10.24 0.48 31.01
CA ARG A 59 -8.84 0.82 30.86
C ARG A 59 -8.58 1.92 29.82
N PRO A 60 -8.26 3.16 30.23
CA PRO A 60 -7.74 4.15 29.30
C PRO A 60 -6.43 3.58 28.76
N LEU A 61 -6.48 3.10 27.54
CA LEU A 61 -5.27 2.77 26.79
C LEU A 61 -4.68 4.12 26.44
N GLU A 62 -3.59 4.45 27.08
CA GLU A 62 -2.81 5.62 26.73
C GLU A 62 -2.38 5.43 25.28
N ALA A 63 -2.95 6.24 24.39
CA ALA A 63 -2.63 6.18 22.96
C ALA A 63 -1.14 6.47 22.82
N PRO A 64 -0.35 5.61 22.14
CA PRO A 64 1.09 5.80 22.03
C PRO A 64 1.46 7.03 21.19
N PHE A 65 0.53 7.51 20.36
CA PHE A 65 0.70 8.63 19.42
C PHE A 65 -0.49 9.59 19.50
N ASN A 66 -0.31 10.80 18.97
CA ASN A 66 -1.28 11.89 19.07
C ASN A 66 -2.25 12.00 17.87
N ASP A 67 -2.25 11.03 16.98
CA ASP A 67 -3.04 11.02 15.75
C ASP A 67 -4.53 10.85 16.06
N PRO A 68 -5.39 11.75 15.60
CA PRO A 68 -6.78 11.85 16.07
C PRO A 68 -7.64 10.63 15.71
N SER A 69 -7.31 9.91 14.64
CA SER A 69 -8.04 8.73 14.19
C SER A 69 -7.49 7.42 14.75
N LEU A 70 -6.41 7.42 15.53
CA LEU A 70 -5.81 6.21 16.10
C LEU A 70 -6.83 5.41 16.91
N GLY A 71 -7.66 6.07 17.69
CA GLY A 71 -8.70 5.42 18.51
C GLY A 71 -9.78 4.69 17.68
N MET A 72 -9.91 4.99 16.38
CA MET A 72 -10.82 4.30 15.45
C MET A 72 -10.18 3.07 14.79
N GLN A 73 -8.86 2.95 14.85
CA GLN A 73 -8.09 1.83 14.29
C GLN A 73 -8.08 0.64 15.27
N TRP A 74 -9.29 0.14 15.58
CA TRP A 74 -9.52 -0.92 16.58
C TRP A 74 -8.69 -2.19 16.35
N HIS A 75 -8.32 -2.45 15.12
CA HIS A 75 -7.50 -3.60 14.75
C HIS A 75 -6.05 -3.50 15.26
N TYR A 76 -5.60 -2.33 15.69
CA TYR A 76 -4.29 -2.13 16.31
C TYR A 76 -4.30 -2.48 17.79
N ASN A 77 -5.40 -2.15 18.45
CA ASN A 77 -5.61 -2.41 19.87
C ASN A 77 -7.12 -2.37 20.18
N ASN A 78 -7.72 -3.53 20.35
CA ASN A 78 -9.17 -3.68 20.50
C ASN A 78 -9.58 -3.74 21.96
N PRO A 79 -10.15 -2.66 22.51
CA PRO A 79 -10.64 -2.66 23.91
C PRO A 79 -11.99 -3.37 24.09
N GLY A 80 -12.53 -4.02 23.08
CA GLY A 80 -13.83 -4.72 23.17
C GLY A 80 -15.04 -3.79 23.22
N THR A 81 -14.89 -2.49 22.96
CA THR A 81 -15.96 -1.48 23.14
C THR A 81 -16.95 -1.40 21.97
N MET A 82 -16.58 -1.93 20.81
CA MET A 82 -17.48 -1.95 19.66
C MET A 82 -18.48 -3.12 19.75
N ARG A 83 -19.68 -2.92 19.19
CA ARG A 83 -20.69 -3.97 19.15
C ARG A 83 -20.16 -5.25 18.50
N ARG A 84 -20.23 -6.37 19.25
CA ARG A 84 -19.72 -7.69 18.83
C ARG A 84 -18.20 -7.79 18.70
N SER A 85 -17.43 -6.79 19.14
CA SER A 85 -15.98 -6.96 19.26
C SER A 85 -15.62 -7.79 20.49
N VAL A 86 -14.47 -8.42 20.43
CA VAL A 86 -13.89 -9.17 21.54
C VAL A 86 -12.62 -8.47 21.97
N GLU A 87 -12.50 -8.12 23.25
CA GLU A 87 -11.29 -7.48 23.77
C GLU A 87 -10.05 -8.31 23.46
N GLY A 88 -9.01 -7.65 22.94
CA GLY A 88 -7.74 -8.27 22.56
C GLY A 88 -7.78 -9.06 21.23
N ALA A 89 -8.91 -9.04 20.49
CA ALA A 89 -8.96 -9.57 19.13
C ALA A 89 -8.43 -8.51 18.15
N ASP A 90 -7.11 -8.36 18.12
CA ASP A 90 -6.36 -7.37 17.34
C ASP A 90 -4.95 -7.88 16.99
N ILE A 91 -4.14 -7.04 16.37
CA ILE A 91 -2.76 -7.39 16.00
C ILE A 91 -1.73 -7.03 17.08
N ASN A 92 -2.18 -6.58 18.25
CA ASN A 92 -1.35 -6.20 19.41
C ASN A 92 -0.26 -5.15 19.05
N LEU A 93 -0.60 -4.19 18.19
CA LEU A 93 0.36 -3.27 17.61
C LEU A 93 0.96 -2.30 18.64
N PHE A 94 0.18 -1.89 19.66
CA PHE A 94 0.68 -1.00 20.71
C PHE A 94 1.85 -1.62 21.49
N GLU A 95 1.87 -2.94 21.65
CA GLU A 95 3.01 -3.64 22.25
C GLU A 95 4.19 -3.72 21.29
N ALA A 96 3.94 -3.95 19.99
CA ALA A 96 5.00 -3.97 18.97
C ALA A 96 5.71 -2.61 18.87
N TRP A 97 4.98 -1.51 18.95
CA TRP A 97 5.53 -0.15 18.92
C TRP A 97 6.45 0.19 20.10
N LYS A 98 6.40 -0.57 21.19
CA LYS A 98 7.40 -0.44 22.27
C LYS A 98 8.80 -0.94 21.86
N THR A 99 8.85 -1.73 20.78
CA THR A 99 10.11 -2.27 20.23
C THR A 99 10.54 -1.49 19.01
N THR A 100 9.65 -1.30 18.07
CA THR A 100 9.90 -0.53 16.84
C THR A 100 8.59 -0.06 16.24
N ALA A 101 8.60 1.12 15.63
CA ALA A 101 7.49 1.65 14.84
C ALA A 101 7.87 1.83 13.36
N GLY A 102 9.03 1.35 12.95
CA GLY A 102 9.53 1.43 11.57
C GLY A 102 11.05 1.56 11.51
N ASP A 103 11.56 1.61 10.28
CA ASP A 103 12.96 1.90 9.97
C ASP A 103 13.00 2.51 8.55
N PRO A 104 13.55 3.71 8.35
CA PRO A 104 13.59 4.36 7.04
C PRO A 104 14.48 3.64 6.01
N ALA A 105 15.30 2.69 6.43
CA ALA A 105 16.05 1.83 5.53
C ALA A 105 15.17 0.75 4.86
N VAL A 106 13.96 0.53 5.40
CA VAL A 106 13.00 -0.42 4.81
C VAL A 106 12.13 0.30 3.80
N ILE A 107 12.15 -0.15 2.56
CA ILE A 107 11.28 0.33 1.49
C ILE A 107 10.17 -0.70 1.26
N VAL A 108 8.93 -0.23 1.29
CA VAL A 108 7.73 -1.05 1.02
C VAL A 108 7.12 -0.60 -0.30
N ALA A 109 7.19 -1.46 -1.31
CA ALA A 109 6.55 -1.23 -2.60
C ALA A 109 5.05 -1.53 -2.49
N VAL A 110 4.20 -0.53 -2.70
CA VAL A 110 2.75 -0.68 -2.76
C VAL A 110 2.35 -0.86 -4.23
N MET A 111 2.05 -2.11 -4.59
CA MET A 111 1.62 -2.50 -5.94
C MET A 111 0.10 -2.39 -6.05
N ASP A 112 -0.40 -1.24 -6.51
CA ASP A 112 -1.82 -0.89 -6.47
C ASP A 112 -2.20 0.06 -7.63
N GLY A 113 -3.34 0.73 -7.55
CA GLY A 113 -3.80 1.74 -8.51
C GLY A 113 -3.07 3.09 -8.44
N GLY A 114 -2.00 3.17 -7.64
CA GLY A 114 -1.23 4.38 -7.38
C GLY A 114 -1.47 4.94 -5.97
N VAL A 115 -0.50 5.67 -5.47
CA VAL A 115 -0.54 6.32 -4.14
C VAL A 115 -0.52 7.83 -4.33
N GLN A 116 -1.35 8.53 -3.59
CA GLN A 116 -1.26 9.99 -3.48
C GLN A 116 0.00 10.34 -2.67
N TRP A 117 1.11 10.53 -3.36
CA TRP A 117 2.43 10.75 -2.76
C TRP A 117 2.53 12.06 -1.95
N ASP A 118 1.73 13.07 -2.30
CA ASP A 118 1.64 14.37 -1.60
C ASP A 118 0.59 14.38 -0.48
N HIS A 119 -0.01 13.23 -0.14
CA HIS A 119 -0.98 13.15 0.94
C HIS A 119 -0.34 13.61 2.26
N PRO A 120 -0.95 14.53 3.01
CA PRO A 120 -0.34 15.15 4.19
C PRO A 120 0.06 14.16 5.29
N ASP A 121 -0.59 13.00 5.35
CA ASP A 121 -0.30 11.93 6.31
C ASP A 121 0.62 10.83 5.75
N LEU A 122 1.14 10.99 4.52
CA LEU A 122 2.03 10.02 3.86
C LEU A 122 3.34 10.64 3.36
N ALA A 123 3.29 11.89 2.92
CA ALA A 123 4.39 12.52 2.16
C ALA A 123 5.76 12.38 2.83
N ALA A 124 5.83 12.48 4.16
CA ALA A 124 7.09 12.36 4.88
C ALA A 124 7.66 10.92 4.94
N ASN A 125 6.82 9.93 4.67
CA ASN A 125 7.21 8.52 4.62
C ASN A 125 7.26 7.97 3.17
N MET A 126 7.11 8.83 2.16
CA MET A 126 7.36 8.38 0.79
C MET A 126 8.84 8.10 0.55
N TRP A 127 9.11 7.04 -0.19
CA TRP A 127 10.41 6.84 -0.82
C TRP A 127 10.62 7.88 -1.90
N VAL A 128 11.83 8.39 -2.01
CA VAL A 128 12.19 9.38 -3.02
C VAL A 128 13.44 8.91 -3.75
N ASN A 129 13.38 8.86 -5.08
CA ASN A 129 14.56 8.76 -5.92
C ASN A 129 15.20 10.15 -6.02
N GLU A 130 16.22 10.40 -5.21
CA GLU A 130 16.89 11.71 -5.13
C GLU A 130 17.62 12.07 -6.43
N ALA A 131 18.04 11.11 -7.23
CA ALA A 131 18.68 11.37 -8.51
C ALA A 131 17.66 11.98 -9.50
N GLU A 132 16.49 11.35 -9.60
CA GLU A 132 15.41 11.79 -10.45
C GLU A 132 14.80 13.12 -9.97
N LEU A 133 14.60 13.27 -8.63
CA LEU A 133 14.04 14.50 -8.06
C LEU A 133 14.90 15.74 -8.37
N ASN A 134 16.22 15.57 -8.39
CA ASN A 134 17.19 16.66 -8.61
C ASN A 134 17.76 16.65 -10.03
N GLY A 135 17.30 15.74 -10.86
CA GLY A 135 17.75 15.51 -12.22
C GLY A 135 17.07 16.38 -13.28
N ALA A 136 17.12 15.95 -14.52
CA ALA A 136 16.54 16.66 -15.65
C ALA A 136 15.25 15.96 -16.10
N GLU A 137 14.18 16.72 -16.26
CA GLU A 137 12.88 16.19 -16.74
C GLU A 137 13.03 15.35 -18.03
N GLY A 138 12.48 14.13 -18.02
CA GLY A 138 12.53 13.20 -19.17
C GLY A 138 13.89 12.51 -19.35
N VAL A 139 14.71 12.45 -18.32
CA VAL A 139 16.00 11.79 -18.32
C VAL A 139 16.06 10.78 -17.18
N ASP A 140 16.59 9.59 -17.44
CA ASP A 140 16.93 8.57 -16.44
C ASP A 140 18.29 8.96 -15.83
N ASP A 141 18.26 9.75 -14.74
CA ASP A 141 19.46 10.35 -14.15
C ASP A 141 20.30 9.37 -13.32
N ASP A 142 19.72 8.25 -12.86
CA ASP A 142 20.46 7.21 -12.13
C ASP A 142 20.81 5.97 -12.98
N GLY A 143 20.30 5.89 -14.21
CA GLY A 143 20.57 4.79 -15.15
C GLY A 143 19.88 3.49 -14.80
N ASN A 144 18.77 3.54 -14.05
CA ASN A 144 18.02 2.36 -13.61
C ASN A 144 17.03 1.85 -14.69
N GLY A 145 16.80 2.61 -15.75
CA GLY A 145 15.89 2.29 -16.87
C GLY A 145 14.51 2.90 -16.74
N TYR A 146 14.29 3.79 -15.77
CA TYR A 146 13.00 4.43 -15.48
C TYR A 146 13.18 5.94 -15.38
N GLU A 147 12.67 6.69 -16.36
CA GLU A 147 12.76 8.16 -16.43
C GLU A 147 11.80 8.79 -15.41
N ASP A 148 12.24 9.78 -14.65
CA ASP A 148 11.44 10.55 -13.68
C ASP A 148 10.69 9.69 -12.62
N ASP A 149 11.25 8.56 -12.18
CA ASP A 149 10.63 7.65 -11.20
C ASP A 149 10.72 8.13 -9.74
N VAL A 150 10.53 9.43 -9.50
CA VAL A 150 10.76 10.14 -8.24
C VAL A 150 10.12 9.45 -7.02
N TYR A 151 8.86 8.99 -7.11
CA TYR A 151 8.12 8.33 -6.03
C TYR A 151 7.74 6.89 -6.34
N GLY A 152 8.24 6.35 -7.45
CA GLY A 152 7.94 5.02 -7.95
C GLY A 152 7.54 5.03 -9.43
N TRP A 153 6.83 4.00 -9.87
CA TRP A 153 6.62 3.76 -11.30
C TRP A 153 5.19 3.40 -11.66
N ASN A 154 4.69 3.94 -12.77
CA ASN A 154 3.41 3.61 -13.37
C ASN A 154 3.62 2.65 -14.55
N THR A 155 3.38 1.35 -14.33
CA THR A 155 3.55 0.32 -15.35
C THR A 155 2.50 0.38 -16.45
N MET A 156 1.34 1.01 -16.20
CA MET A 156 0.26 1.12 -17.17
C MET A 156 0.58 2.17 -18.24
N ARG A 157 1.25 3.24 -17.86
CA ARG A 157 1.65 4.35 -18.75
C ARG A 157 3.12 4.34 -19.10
N TRP A 158 3.88 3.46 -18.47
CA TRP A 158 5.33 3.37 -18.60
C TRP A 158 6.02 4.71 -18.33
N SER A 159 5.74 5.31 -17.20
CA SER A 159 6.25 6.62 -16.79
C SER A 159 6.34 6.75 -15.26
N GLY A 160 7.14 7.74 -14.78
CA GLY A 160 7.16 8.15 -13.38
C GLY A 160 5.91 8.93 -12.93
N GLU A 161 5.01 9.28 -13.87
CA GLU A 161 3.77 10.00 -13.53
C GLU A 161 2.77 9.07 -12.84
N LEU A 162 2.60 9.22 -11.54
CA LEU A 162 1.68 8.44 -10.71
C LEU A 162 0.31 9.11 -10.64
N ALA A 163 -0.74 8.34 -10.88
CA ALA A 163 -2.11 8.79 -10.64
C ALA A 163 -2.54 8.44 -9.20
N PRO A 164 -3.10 9.39 -8.43
CA PRO A 164 -3.59 9.08 -7.09
C PRO A 164 -4.83 8.18 -7.16
N ASN A 165 -4.82 7.12 -6.35
CA ASN A 165 -5.94 6.20 -6.20
C ASN A 165 -6.31 6.06 -4.72
N SER A 166 -7.61 6.08 -4.39
CA SER A 166 -8.06 6.02 -3.00
C SER A 166 -7.71 4.70 -2.32
N HIS A 167 -7.79 3.58 -3.04
CA HIS A 167 -7.43 2.26 -2.51
C HIS A 167 -5.94 2.17 -2.23
N GLY A 168 -5.09 2.45 -3.22
CA GLY A 168 -3.62 2.41 -3.05
C GLY A 168 -3.13 3.39 -1.97
N THR A 169 -3.73 4.57 -1.89
CA THR A 169 -3.42 5.56 -0.84
C THR A 169 -3.81 5.03 0.55
N HIS A 170 -4.97 4.37 0.69
CA HIS A 170 -5.40 3.77 1.94
C HIS A 170 -4.50 2.59 2.35
N VAL A 171 -4.11 1.74 1.40
CA VAL A 171 -3.16 0.64 1.63
C VAL A 171 -1.82 1.20 2.11
N ALA A 172 -1.29 2.22 1.43
CA ALA A 172 -0.06 2.91 1.85
C ALA A 172 -0.18 3.51 3.26
N GLY A 173 -1.33 4.13 3.57
CA GLY A 173 -1.63 4.67 4.90
C GLY A 173 -1.66 3.59 5.98
N THR A 174 -2.21 2.43 5.70
CA THR A 174 -2.18 1.29 6.63
C THR A 174 -0.75 0.84 6.91
N VAL A 175 0.14 0.89 5.92
CA VAL A 175 1.56 0.54 6.10
C VAL A 175 2.30 1.63 6.88
N ALA A 176 2.21 2.89 6.43
CA ALA A 176 3.11 3.94 6.87
C ALA A 176 2.52 5.36 6.88
N ALA A 177 1.21 5.53 7.19
CA ALA A 177 0.77 6.86 7.62
C ALA A 177 1.68 7.36 8.74
N VAL A 178 2.04 8.64 8.71
CA VAL A 178 3.05 9.20 9.61
C VAL A 178 2.50 9.25 11.03
N ASN A 179 3.03 8.43 11.92
CA ASN A 179 2.59 8.42 13.31
C ASN A 179 3.04 9.68 14.06
N ASN A 180 2.26 10.08 15.05
CA ASN A 180 2.57 11.16 15.97
C ASN A 180 2.75 12.53 15.30
N ASN A 181 2.08 12.75 14.18
CA ASN A 181 2.09 14.02 13.44
C ASN A 181 0.86 14.91 13.74
N GLY A 182 -0.10 14.41 14.54
CA GLY A 182 -1.30 15.13 14.97
C GLY A 182 -2.40 15.22 13.92
N ILE A 183 -2.31 14.47 12.81
CA ILE A 183 -3.33 14.40 11.76
C ILE A 183 -3.65 12.95 11.40
N GLY A 184 -4.79 12.71 10.79
CA GLY A 184 -5.19 11.41 10.25
C GLY A 184 -5.13 10.27 11.26
N GLY A 185 -4.55 9.16 10.83
CA GLY A 185 -4.36 7.93 11.62
C GLY A 185 -2.91 7.49 11.65
N CYS A 186 -2.68 6.28 12.17
CA CYS A 186 -1.34 5.71 12.26
C CYS A 186 -1.15 4.61 11.20
N GLY A 187 0.05 4.53 10.64
CA GLY A 187 0.52 3.37 9.90
C GLY A 187 1.17 2.34 10.83
N VAL A 188 1.12 1.07 10.46
CA VAL A 188 1.75 -0.02 11.24
C VAL A 188 3.24 0.27 11.48
N ALA A 189 3.91 0.80 10.47
CA ALA A 189 5.33 1.16 10.49
C ALA A 189 5.56 2.64 10.14
N GLY A 190 4.66 3.52 10.59
CA GLY A 190 4.67 4.97 10.32
C GLY A 190 5.72 5.78 11.07
N GLY A 191 6.53 5.13 11.91
CA GLY A 191 7.54 5.77 12.75
C GLY A 191 7.02 6.31 14.07
N THR A 192 7.76 7.25 14.66
CA THR A 192 7.42 7.92 15.93
C THR A 192 7.21 9.42 15.78
N GLY A 193 7.10 9.92 14.55
CA GLY A 193 7.05 11.35 14.22
C GLY A 193 8.42 11.99 14.04
N ASN A 194 9.48 11.21 14.04
CA ASN A 194 10.87 11.68 13.89
C ASN A 194 11.48 11.34 12.52
N GLY A 195 10.67 11.03 11.50
CA GLY A 195 11.12 10.60 10.19
C GLY A 195 11.69 9.18 10.13
N ASP A 196 11.37 8.39 11.13
CA ASP A 196 11.86 7.03 11.38
C ASP A 196 10.88 5.93 10.92
N GLY A 197 9.85 6.27 10.18
CA GLY A 197 8.97 5.31 9.51
C GLY A 197 9.61 4.62 8.30
N VAL A 198 9.01 3.51 7.87
CA VAL A 198 9.39 2.87 6.60
C VAL A 198 9.08 3.81 5.42
N ARG A 199 9.70 3.55 4.27
CA ARG A 199 9.47 4.33 3.04
C ARG A 199 8.52 3.61 2.11
N ILE A 200 7.53 4.33 1.58
CA ILE A 200 6.56 3.82 0.61
C ILE A 200 7.01 4.16 -0.80
N MET A 201 7.18 3.15 -1.63
CA MET A 201 7.36 3.31 -3.08
C MET A 201 6.03 2.96 -3.77
N SER A 202 5.53 3.83 -4.62
CA SER A 202 4.29 3.60 -5.37
C SER A 202 4.57 2.83 -6.66
N CYS A 203 4.05 1.61 -6.77
CA CYS A 203 4.11 0.81 -7.98
C CYS A 203 2.71 0.69 -8.57
N GLN A 204 2.37 1.58 -9.50
CA GLN A 204 1.04 1.59 -10.10
C GLN A 204 0.91 0.48 -11.14
N ILE A 205 0.01 -0.47 -10.90
CA ILE A 205 -0.24 -1.64 -11.75
C ILE A 205 -1.68 -1.73 -12.26
N PHE A 206 -2.53 -0.77 -11.88
CA PHE A 206 -3.88 -0.59 -12.38
C PHE A 206 -4.04 0.82 -12.92
N ASP A 207 -4.87 0.99 -13.97
CA ASP A 207 -5.36 2.30 -14.36
C ASP A 207 -6.53 2.70 -13.43
N THR A 208 -6.57 3.97 -13.07
CA THR A 208 -7.72 4.56 -12.41
C THR A 208 -8.69 5.02 -13.51
N GLU A 209 -9.81 4.32 -13.68
CA GLU A 209 -10.92 4.85 -14.47
C GLU A 209 -11.66 5.97 -13.71
#